data_bebb2f84b70b9f3cebe8f4389aec6350
#
_entry.id   bebb2f84b70b9f3cebe8f4389aec6350
#
_cell.length_a   1.000
_cell.length_b   1.000
_cell.length_c   1.000
_cell.angle_alpha   90.00
_cell.angle_beta   90.00
_cell.angle_gamma   90.00
#
_symmetry.space_group_name_H-M   'P 1'
#
loop_
_entity.id
_entity.type
_entity.pdbx_description
1 polymer ?
#
loop_
_entity_poly.entity_id
_entity_poly.type
_entity_poly.pdbx_seq_one_letter_code
_entity_poly.pdbx_strand_id
1 'polypeptide(L)'
;QEVEGQKTESIQIEDQGEGNVAFKNSYTPKLYEVSIRKQDILNNEDIEGASLQIQNKDTGEIISIDSSKDGQKVNLGYGNYILTEITAPDGYKIANPIEFVVTKDGKVKINDKVVNEVIMKDQPMGKLVITKTIQGNLSKEQIGDSIKFEVTENDTQKSHIYSLNDFIYDGNRWILELEENTGGYTVKELVDDIHGYTLVKTIYMIGNEVNEGKSVDVDVEKGT
;
A
#
# COMPACT_ATOMS: atom_id res chain seq x y z
N GLN A 1 27.47 -33.26 -3.34
CA GLN A 1 28.64 -32.49 -2.90
C GLN A 1 29.66 -33.49 -2.39
N GLU A 2 30.82 -33.59 -3.04
CA GLU A 2 31.96 -34.31 -2.51
C GLU A 2 32.37 -33.63 -1.17
N VAL A 3 32.35 -34.40 -0.10
CA VAL A 3 32.92 -34.04 1.16
C VAL A 3 34.42 -34.27 1.06
N GLU A 4 35.18 -33.23 0.74
CA GLU A 4 36.61 -33.24 0.75
C GLU A 4 37.12 -33.47 2.20
N GLY A 5 37.78 -34.58 2.43
CA GLY A 5 38.53 -34.91 3.63
C GLY A 5 37.83 -35.78 4.67
N GLN A 6 37.58 -37.06 4.34
CA GLN A 6 37.45 -38.08 5.37
C GLN A 6 38.83 -38.28 6.05
N LYS A 7 39.10 -37.63 7.17
CA LYS A 7 40.21 -38.04 8.03
C LYS A 7 39.71 -39.18 8.92
N THR A 8 40.28 -40.33 8.71
CA THR A 8 40.09 -41.49 9.60
C THR A 8 41.26 -41.48 10.60
N GLU A 9 41.00 -41.27 11.88
CA GLU A 9 41.96 -41.41 12.92
C GLU A 9 41.65 -42.69 13.72
N SER A 10 42.65 -43.54 13.96
CA SER A 10 42.48 -44.71 14.80
C SER A 10 42.95 -44.39 16.24
N ILE A 11 42.11 -44.72 17.21
CA ILE A 11 42.46 -44.61 18.61
C ILE A 11 42.72 -46.01 19.14
N GLN A 12 43.88 -46.21 19.77
CA GLN A 12 44.17 -47.42 20.51
C GLN A 12 43.69 -47.21 21.98
N ILE A 13 42.87 -48.16 22.43
CA ILE A 13 42.42 -48.20 23.82
C ILE A 13 43.28 -49.29 24.47
N GLU A 14 44.08 -48.90 25.44
CA GLU A 14 44.84 -49.84 26.27
C GLU A 14 43.94 -50.48 27.33
N ASP A 15 44.41 -51.62 27.92
CA ASP A 15 43.66 -52.37 28.90
C ASP A 15 43.27 -51.46 30.10
N GLN A 16 41.96 -51.36 30.42
CA GLN A 16 41.34 -50.45 31.39
C GLN A 16 41.38 -48.95 31.08
N GLY A 17 41.71 -48.54 29.84
CA GLY A 17 41.69 -47.15 29.40
C GLY A 17 40.34 -46.73 28.79
N GLU A 18 39.94 -45.48 28.98
CA GLU A 18 38.82 -44.82 28.25
C GLU A 18 39.36 -44.03 27.06
N GLY A 19 38.79 -44.30 25.88
CA GLY A 19 39.06 -43.47 24.68
C GLY A 19 37.84 -42.57 24.36
N ASN A 20 38.06 -41.25 24.34
CA ASN A 20 37.02 -40.28 23.97
C ASN A 20 37.29 -39.72 22.57
N VAL A 21 36.27 -39.79 21.71
CA VAL A 21 36.27 -39.19 20.39
C VAL A 21 35.15 -38.15 20.30
N ALA A 22 35.51 -36.93 19.95
CA ALA A 22 34.55 -35.84 19.76
C ALA A 22 34.54 -35.38 18.29
N PHE A 23 33.38 -35.31 17.68
CA PHE A 23 33.18 -34.76 16.35
C PHE A 23 32.49 -33.40 16.49
N LYS A 24 33.02 -32.40 15.76
CA LYS A 24 32.40 -31.07 15.66
C LYS A 24 32.17 -30.75 14.20
N ASN A 25 30.92 -30.57 13.82
CA ASN A 25 30.52 -30.15 12.47
C ASN A 25 30.09 -28.69 12.52
N SER A 26 30.50 -27.91 11.52
CA SER A 26 30.03 -26.54 11.32
C SER A 26 29.24 -26.50 10.01
N TYR A 27 28.07 -25.88 10.07
CA TYR A 27 27.19 -25.71 8.91
C TYR A 27 26.95 -24.23 8.71
N THR A 28 27.02 -23.77 7.45
CA THR A 28 26.60 -22.43 7.03
C THR A 28 25.29 -22.51 6.28
N PRO A 29 24.33 -21.62 6.52
CA PRO A 29 23.08 -21.61 5.76
C PRO A 29 23.36 -21.39 4.27
N LYS A 30 22.68 -22.13 3.41
CA LYS A 30 22.67 -21.85 1.98
C LYS A 30 21.73 -20.69 1.71
N LEU A 31 22.26 -19.64 1.09
CA LEU A 31 21.51 -18.45 0.72
C LEU A 31 21.19 -18.45 -0.76
N TYR A 32 20.05 -17.85 -1.12
CA TYR A 32 19.56 -17.70 -2.47
C TYR A 32 19.24 -16.24 -2.74
N GLU A 33 19.64 -15.73 -3.90
CA GLU A 33 19.31 -14.38 -4.33
C GLU A 33 17.82 -14.29 -4.67
N VAL A 34 17.10 -13.37 -4.02
CA VAL A 34 15.69 -13.08 -4.23
C VAL A 34 15.56 -11.63 -4.69
N SER A 35 14.92 -11.45 -5.84
CA SER A 35 14.61 -10.11 -6.37
C SER A 35 13.34 -9.59 -5.74
N ILE A 36 13.41 -8.38 -5.20
CA ILE A 36 12.29 -7.61 -4.64
C ILE A 36 12.10 -6.36 -5.49
N ARG A 37 10.87 -6.11 -5.94
CA ARG A 37 10.53 -4.90 -6.69
C ARG A 37 9.35 -4.18 -6.07
N LYS A 38 9.36 -2.86 -6.16
CA LYS A 38 8.30 -1.97 -5.75
C LYS A 38 7.78 -1.26 -6.99
N GLN A 39 6.48 -1.39 -7.30
CA GLN A 39 5.93 -0.89 -8.57
C GLN A 39 4.64 -0.11 -8.35
N ASP A 40 4.42 0.87 -9.22
CA ASP A 40 3.12 1.50 -9.41
C ASP A 40 2.13 0.49 -10.02
N ILE A 41 0.95 0.35 -9.43
CA ILE A 41 -0.06 -0.64 -9.88
C ILE A 41 -0.64 -0.31 -11.25
N LEU A 42 -0.64 0.98 -11.67
CA LEU A 42 -1.28 1.43 -12.91
C LEU A 42 -0.39 1.21 -14.14
N ASN A 43 0.91 1.50 -14.02
CA ASN A 43 1.83 1.45 -15.17
C ASN A 43 2.91 0.37 -15.04
N ASN A 44 3.04 -0.28 -13.87
CA ASN A 44 4.08 -1.27 -13.53
C ASN A 44 5.52 -0.71 -13.58
N GLU A 45 5.68 0.60 -13.49
CA GLU A 45 7.00 1.20 -13.34
C GLU A 45 7.52 1.02 -11.91
N ASP A 46 8.83 0.82 -11.78
CA ASP A 46 9.44 0.71 -10.47
C ASP A 46 9.49 2.07 -9.78
N ILE A 47 9.17 2.07 -8.48
CA ILE A 47 9.15 3.27 -7.64
C ILE A 47 10.19 3.17 -6.55
N GLU A 48 10.86 4.28 -6.28
CA GLU A 48 11.84 4.46 -5.20
C GLU A 48 11.23 5.24 -4.03
N GLY A 49 11.88 5.19 -2.87
CA GLY A 49 11.48 5.95 -1.69
C GLY A 49 10.61 5.19 -0.68
N ALA A 50 10.24 3.93 -0.96
CA ALA A 50 9.60 3.08 0.03
C ALA A 50 10.63 2.45 0.95
N SER A 51 10.32 2.36 2.26
CA SER A 51 11.05 1.53 3.21
C SER A 51 10.32 0.21 3.42
N LEU A 52 11.02 -0.89 3.16
CA LEU A 52 10.49 -2.23 3.20
C LEU A 52 11.19 -3.08 4.26
N GLN A 53 10.47 -4.02 4.84
CA GLN A 53 11.00 -5.04 5.74
C GLN A 53 10.66 -6.44 5.26
N ILE A 54 11.66 -7.31 5.26
CA ILE A 54 11.52 -8.74 5.01
C ILE A 54 11.73 -9.45 6.34
N GLN A 55 10.70 -10.06 6.88
CA GLN A 55 10.79 -10.85 8.10
C GLN A 55 10.74 -12.33 7.80
N ASN A 56 11.71 -13.08 8.32
CA ASN A 56 11.64 -14.54 8.36
C ASN A 56 10.62 -14.94 9.45
N LYS A 57 9.54 -15.59 9.07
CA LYS A 57 8.45 -16.00 9.98
C LYS A 57 8.86 -17.13 10.92
N ASP A 58 9.89 -17.89 10.55
CA ASP A 58 10.36 -19.05 11.32
C ASP A 58 11.37 -18.63 12.41
N THR A 59 12.23 -17.62 12.13
CA THR A 59 13.29 -17.16 13.04
C THR A 59 13.00 -15.80 13.68
N GLY A 60 12.13 -14.99 13.07
CA GLY A 60 11.85 -13.63 13.47
C GLY A 60 12.91 -12.61 12.99
N GLU A 61 13.94 -13.05 12.25
CA GLU A 61 14.95 -12.15 11.69
C GLU A 61 14.34 -11.16 10.70
N ILE A 62 14.79 -9.89 10.78
CA ILE A 62 14.27 -8.79 9.93
C ILE A 62 15.44 -8.22 9.12
N ILE A 63 15.20 -8.03 7.84
CA ILE A 63 16.07 -7.33 6.89
C ILE A 63 15.31 -6.11 6.39
N SER A 64 15.87 -4.92 6.57
CA SER A 64 15.32 -3.67 6.03
C SER A 64 16.01 -3.32 4.73
N ILE A 65 15.23 -2.89 3.75
CA ILE A 65 15.69 -2.44 2.42
C ILE A 65 14.87 -1.22 1.99
N ASP A 66 15.46 -0.38 1.15
CA ASP A 66 14.73 0.71 0.49
C ASP A 66 14.44 0.33 -0.96
N SER A 67 13.31 0.77 -1.49
CA SER A 67 12.96 0.52 -2.89
C SER A 67 13.85 1.34 -3.82
N SER A 68 14.11 0.80 -5.02
CA SER A 68 14.90 1.46 -6.05
C SER A 68 14.31 1.19 -7.43
N LYS A 69 14.68 2.01 -8.43
CA LYS A 69 14.22 1.89 -9.82
C LYS A 69 14.64 0.60 -10.54
N ASP A 70 15.66 -0.08 -9.99
CA ASP A 70 16.15 -1.34 -10.57
C ASP A 70 15.74 -2.57 -9.74
N GLY A 71 14.95 -2.34 -8.68
CA GLY A 71 14.65 -3.34 -7.67
C GLY A 71 15.81 -3.59 -6.73
N GLN A 72 15.65 -4.53 -5.80
CA GLN A 72 16.66 -4.93 -4.82
C GLN A 72 16.87 -6.45 -4.87
N LYS A 73 18.11 -6.88 -4.66
CA LYS A 73 18.48 -8.28 -4.54
C LYS A 73 18.90 -8.59 -3.11
N VAL A 74 18.25 -9.55 -2.49
CA VAL A 74 18.46 -9.93 -1.10
C VAL A 74 18.83 -11.42 -1.04
N ASN A 75 19.81 -11.76 -0.25
CA ASN A 75 20.20 -13.14 -0.03
C ASN A 75 19.44 -13.74 1.16
N LEU A 76 18.56 -14.71 0.89
CA LEU A 76 17.69 -15.33 1.88
C LEU A 76 17.94 -16.85 1.96
N GLY A 77 17.89 -17.41 3.16
CA GLY A 77 17.83 -18.85 3.36
C GLY A 77 16.49 -19.43 2.93
N TYR A 78 16.37 -20.79 2.91
CA TYR A 78 15.03 -21.35 2.78
C TYR A 78 14.18 -21.03 4.01
N GLY A 79 12.89 -20.76 3.85
CA GLY A 79 11.99 -20.39 4.93
C GLY A 79 10.74 -19.68 4.44
N ASN A 80 9.89 -19.31 5.42
CA ASN A 80 8.68 -18.54 5.21
C ASN A 80 8.95 -17.07 5.51
N TYR A 81 8.58 -16.19 4.63
CA TYR A 81 8.85 -14.76 4.72
C TYR A 81 7.59 -13.92 4.56
N ILE A 82 7.61 -12.74 5.14
CA ILE A 82 6.66 -11.67 4.89
C ILE A 82 7.41 -10.40 4.51
N LEU A 83 7.04 -9.82 3.37
CA LEU A 83 7.47 -8.50 2.93
C LEU A 83 6.42 -7.49 3.36
N THR A 84 6.84 -6.49 4.14
CA THR A 84 5.96 -5.43 4.66
C THR A 84 6.52 -4.07 4.25
N GLU A 85 5.67 -3.19 3.80
CA GLU A 85 5.99 -1.79 3.60
C GLU A 85 5.81 -1.02 4.91
N ILE A 86 6.86 -0.33 5.35
CA ILE A 86 6.85 0.48 6.56
C ILE A 86 6.49 1.93 6.23
N THR A 87 7.02 2.43 5.11
CA THR A 87 6.75 3.78 4.61
C THR A 87 6.58 3.71 3.11
N ALA A 88 5.45 4.20 2.60
CA ALA A 88 5.24 4.34 1.17
C ALA A 88 5.97 5.58 0.63
N PRO A 89 6.29 5.62 -0.67
CA PRO A 89 6.77 6.83 -1.33
C PRO A 89 5.71 7.93 -1.29
N ASP A 90 6.14 9.18 -1.41
CA ASP A 90 5.22 10.32 -1.49
C ASP A 90 4.20 10.15 -2.64
N GLY A 91 2.95 10.43 -2.36
CA GLY A 91 1.84 10.28 -3.32
C GLY A 91 1.40 8.82 -3.55
N TYR A 92 1.75 7.91 -2.66
CA TYR A 92 1.30 6.51 -2.71
C TYR A 92 0.73 6.04 -1.38
N LYS A 93 -0.18 5.09 -1.46
CA LYS A 93 -0.76 4.39 -0.30
C LYS A 93 0.08 3.17 0.05
N ILE A 94 0.29 2.96 1.35
CA ILE A 94 0.98 1.75 1.87
C ILE A 94 0.30 0.48 1.33
N ALA A 95 1.10 -0.40 0.74
CA ALA A 95 0.64 -1.69 0.23
C ALA A 95 0.35 -2.72 1.32
N ASN A 96 -0.50 -3.68 1.01
CA ASN A 96 -0.68 -4.85 1.87
C ASN A 96 0.58 -5.72 1.88
N PRO A 97 0.91 -6.36 3.01
CA PRO A 97 2.05 -7.28 3.10
C PRO A 97 1.92 -8.47 2.14
N ILE A 98 3.07 -8.99 1.69
CA ILE A 98 3.16 -10.15 0.81
C ILE A 98 3.86 -11.29 1.54
N GLU A 99 3.18 -12.42 1.70
CA GLU A 99 3.79 -13.65 2.16
C GLU A 99 4.42 -14.42 1.01
N PHE A 100 5.63 -14.91 1.21
CA PHE A 100 6.33 -15.73 0.22
C PHE A 100 7.22 -16.78 0.88
N VAL A 101 7.58 -17.79 0.11
CA VAL A 101 8.42 -18.91 0.57
C VAL A 101 9.65 -18.99 -0.30
N VAL A 102 10.82 -19.14 0.31
CA VAL A 102 12.05 -19.55 -0.36
C VAL A 102 12.21 -21.04 -0.11
N THR A 103 12.17 -21.84 -1.17
CA THR A 103 12.24 -23.30 -1.07
C THR A 103 13.69 -23.79 -0.90
N LYS A 104 13.88 -25.06 -0.51
CA LYS A 104 15.22 -25.67 -0.34
C LYS A 104 16.04 -25.75 -1.64
N ASP A 105 15.38 -25.69 -2.79
CA ASP A 105 16.01 -25.62 -4.12
C ASP A 105 16.15 -24.17 -4.65
N GLY A 106 15.84 -23.18 -3.81
CA GLY A 106 16.05 -21.76 -4.09
C GLY A 106 14.96 -21.11 -4.96
N LYS A 107 13.82 -21.77 -5.16
CA LYS A 107 12.68 -21.15 -5.85
C LYS A 107 11.89 -20.27 -4.89
N VAL A 108 11.40 -19.15 -5.39
CA VAL A 108 10.48 -18.28 -4.66
C VAL A 108 9.04 -18.63 -5.03
N LYS A 109 8.15 -18.73 -4.02
CA LYS A 109 6.73 -19.02 -4.23
C LYS A 109 5.87 -17.99 -3.51
N ILE A 110 4.80 -17.55 -4.20
CA ILE A 110 3.69 -16.77 -3.63
C ILE A 110 2.40 -17.55 -3.91
N ASN A 111 1.60 -17.84 -2.89
CA ASN A 111 0.37 -18.63 -3.03
C ASN A 111 0.62 -19.95 -3.80
N ASP A 112 1.69 -20.69 -3.44
CA ASP A 112 2.14 -21.95 -4.06
C ASP A 112 2.60 -21.87 -5.53
N LYS A 113 2.56 -20.69 -6.14
CA LYS A 113 3.06 -20.47 -7.51
C LYS A 113 4.50 -19.99 -7.48
N VAL A 114 5.35 -20.61 -8.32
CA VAL A 114 6.73 -20.16 -8.51
C VAL A 114 6.72 -18.80 -9.21
N VAL A 115 7.46 -17.85 -8.65
CA VAL A 115 7.67 -16.51 -9.21
C VAL A 115 9.16 -16.24 -9.35
N ASN A 116 9.53 -15.37 -10.29
CA ASN A 116 10.92 -14.94 -10.47
C ASN A 116 11.29 -13.80 -9.53
N GLU A 117 10.32 -12.98 -9.14
CA GLU A 117 10.49 -11.78 -8.33
C GLU A 117 9.31 -11.63 -7.36
N VAL A 118 9.55 -11.03 -6.21
CA VAL A 118 8.50 -10.59 -5.29
C VAL A 118 8.20 -9.13 -5.61
N ILE A 119 7.03 -8.87 -6.20
CA ILE A 119 6.63 -7.54 -6.65
C ILE A 119 5.55 -7.00 -5.72
N MET A 120 5.86 -5.93 -5.00
CA MET A 120 4.90 -5.19 -4.19
C MET A 120 4.41 -3.98 -4.99
N LYS A 121 3.09 -3.79 -5.07
CA LYS A 121 2.49 -2.73 -5.88
C LYS A 121 1.77 -1.72 -5.00
N ASP A 122 2.00 -0.44 -5.28
CA ASP A 122 1.33 0.68 -4.62
C ASP A 122 0.28 1.32 -5.51
N GLN A 123 -0.79 1.77 -4.86
CA GLN A 123 -1.81 2.61 -5.46
C GLN A 123 -1.38 4.07 -5.35
N PRO A 124 -1.20 4.79 -6.48
CA PRO A 124 -0.97 6.23 -6.42
C PRO A 124 -2.20 6.95 -5.88
N MET A 125 -1.97 8.05 -5.17
CA MET A 125 -3.00 8.91 -4.57
C MET A 125 -2.96 10.31 -5.16
N GLY A 126 -4.11 10.96 -5.16
CA GLY A 126 -4.27 12.35 -5.54
C GLY A 126 -5.21 13.07 -4.58
N LYS A 127 -5.52 14.31 -4.87
CA LYS A 127 -6.34 15.17 -4.04
C LYS A 127 -7.66 15.51 -4.75
N LEU A 128 -8.77 15.16 -4.13
CA LEU A 128 -10.11 15.60 -4.54
C LEU A 128 -10.53 16.79 -3.65
N VAL A 129 -10.83 17.93 -4.27
CA VAL A 129 -11.29 19.13 -3.55
C VAL A 129 -12.72 19.44 -3.94
N ILE A 130 -13.62 19.42 -2.96
CA ILE A 130 -15.02 19.79 -3.14
C ILE A 130 -15.22 21.16 -2.49
N THR A 131 -15.70 22.12 -3.28
CA THR A 131 -16.03 23.45 -2.79
C THR A 131 -17.52 23.72 -2.90
N LYS A 132 -18.17 24.14 -1.83
CA LYS A 132 -19.58 24.54 -1.82
C LYS A 132 -19.74 26.02 -1.50
N THR A 133 -20.46 26.73 -2.36
CA THR A 133 -20.92 28.10 -2.14
C THR A 133 -22.44 28.11 -2.16
N ILE A 134 -23.06 28.86 -1.26
CA ILE A 134 -24.52 29.02 -1.16
C ILE A 134 -24.84 30.48 -1.38
N GLN A 135 -25.74 30.74 -2.32
CA GLN A 135 -26.28 32.08 -2.57
C GLN A 135 -27.64 32.22 -1.90
N GLY A 136 -27.84 33.30 -1.16
CA GLY A 136 -29.07 33.58 -0.41
C GLY A 136 -28.76 33.99 1.04
N ASN A 137 -29.80 34.38 1.77
CA ASN A 137 -29.67 34.84 3.17
C ASN A 137 -29.84 33.67 4.15
N LEU A 138 -29.14 32.55 3.91
CA LEU A 138 -29.15 31.38 4.78
C LEU A 138 -27.99 31.44 5.77
N SER A 139 -28.29 31.30 7.06
CA SER A 139 -27.22 31.12 8.04
C SER A 139 -26.68 29.69 8.04
N LYS A 140 -25.46 29.51 8.58
CA LYS A 140 -24.83 28.17 8.69
C LYS A 140 -25.72 27.22 9.50
N GLU A 141 -26.38 27.71 10.55
CA GLU A 141 -27.28 26.94 11.43
C GLU A 141 -28.56 26.48 10.67
N GLN A 142 -29.05 27.31 9.73
CA GLN A 142 -30.23 26.98 8.92
C GLN A 142 -29.89 25.92 7.84
N ILE A 143 -28.69 25.93 7.33
CA ILE A 143 -28.21 24.93 6.36
C ILE A 143 -28.02 23.58 7.05
N GLY A 144 -27.36 23.57 8.21
CA GLY A 144 -27.13 22.37 9.03
C GLY A 144 -26.67 21.17 8.21
N ASP A 145 -27.34 20.03 8.41
CA ASP A 145 -27.06 18.77 7.68
C ASP A 145 -27.90 18.59 6.42
N SER A 146 -28.61 19.64 5.94
CA SER A 146 -29.49 19.56 4.78
C SER A 146 -28.73 19.38 3.46
N ILE A 147 -27.43 19.65 3.45
CA ILE A 147 -26.57 19.48 2.26
C ILE A 147 -25.48 18.48 2.58
N LYS A 148 -25.41 17.43 1.76
CA LYS A 148 -24.41 16.37 1.83
C LYS A 148 -23.84 16.10 0.45
N PHE A 149 -22.68 15.47 0.42
CA PHE A 149 -22.01 15.04 -0.79
C PHE A 149 -21.72 13.56 -0.71
N GLU A 150 -22.21 12.80 -1.69
CA GLU A 150 -21.85 11.41 -1.92
C GLU A 150 -20.68 11.39 -2.90
N VAL A 151 -19.56 10.85 -2.47
CA VAL A 151 -18.35 10.63 -3.29
C VAL A 151 -18.25 9.15 -3.54
N THR A 152 -18.32 8.74 -4.82
CA THR A 152 -18.27 7.34 -5.26
C THR A 152 -17.04 7.12 -6.12
N GLU A 153 -16.21 6.17 -5.76
CA GLU A 153 -15.12 5.67 -6.59
C GLU A 153 -15.70 4.80 -7.71
N ASN A 154 -15.50 5.18 -8.98
CA ASN A 154 -16.20 4.57 -10.10
C ASN A 154 -15.83 3.10 -10.34
N ASP A 155 -14.57 2.73 -10.12
CA ASP A 155 -14.08 1.37 -10.36
C ASP A 155 -14.57 0.37 -9.30
N THR A 156 -14.59 0.77 -8.04
CA THR A 156 -14.96 -0.11 -6.91
C THR A 156 -16.41 0.03 -6.48
N GLN A 157 -17.09 1.09 -6.93
CA GLN A 157 -18.45 1.48 -6.51
C GLN A 157 -18.56 1.72 -4.99
N LYS A 158 -17.45 2.00 -4.33
CA LYS A 158 -17.45 2.42 -2.94
C LYS A 158 -17.88 3.86 -2.84
N SER A 159 -18.81 4.14 -1.94
CA SER A 159 -19.32 5.49 -1.69
C SER A 159 -19.06 5.90 -0.24
N HIS A 160 -18.83 7.20 -0.05
CA HIS A 160 -18.83 7.84 1.25
C HIS A 160 -19.68 9.11 1.20
N ILE A 161 -20.42 9.41 2.28
CA ILE A 161 -21.25 10.60 2.38
C ILE A 161 -20.63 11.57 3.38
N TYR A 162 -20.37 12.78 2.90
CA TYR A 162 -19.86 13.90 3.68
C TYR A 162 -20.96 14.94 3.90
N SER A 163 -21.13 15.44 5.13
CA SER A 163 -21.98 16.57 5.46
C SER A 163 -21.18 17.88 5.42
N LEU A 164 -21.83 19.03 5.43
CA LEU A 164 -21.12 20.30 5.54
C LEU A 164 -20.35 20.47 6.87
N ASN A 165 -20.61 19.64 7.87
CA ASN A 165 -19.81 19.62 9.10
C ASN A 165 -18.40 19.04 8.91
N ASP A 166 -18.20 18.25 7.86
CA ASP A 166 -16.89 17.70 7.48
C ASP A 166 -16.04 18.72 6.67
N PHE A 167 -16.66 19.85 6.26
CA PHE A 167 -16.03 20.90 5.48
C PHE A 167 -15.47 22.02 6.38
N ILE A 168 -14.39 22.62 5.96
CA ILE A 168 -13.85 23.84 6.55
C ILE A 168 -14.57 25.05 5.90
N TYR A 169 -15.17 25.92 6.72
CA TYR A 169 -15.77 27.17 6.25
C TYR A 169 -14.77 28.33 6.37
N ASP A 170 -14.42 28.96 5.25
CA ASP A 170 -13.45 30.06 5.16
C ASP A 170 -14.08 31.46 5.28
N GLY A 171 -15.39 31.55 5.60
CA GLY A 171 -16.16 32.81 5.69
C GLY A 171 -16.96 33.11 4.42
N ASN A 172 -16.70 32.41 3.31
CA ASN A 172 -17.39 32.60 2.03
C ASN A 172 -17.89 31.29 1.41
N ARG A 173 -17.16 30.20 1.66
CA ARG A 173 -17.44 28.88 1.10
C ARG A 173 -17.01 27.77 2.05
N TRP A 174 -17.56 26.58 1.84
CA TRP A 174 -17.15 25.34 2.49
C TRP A 174 -16.19 24.59 1.58
N ILE A 175 -15.11 24.04 2.14
CA ILE A 175 -14.05 23.34 1.43
C ILE A 175 -13.83 21.98 2.11
N LEU A 176 -13.92 20.91 1.35
CA LEU A 176 -13.51 19.56 1.75
C LEU A 176 -12.35 19.11 0.86
N GLU A 177 -11.27 18.71 1.49
CA GLU A 177 -10.09 18.14 0.82
C GLU A 177 -9.96 16.67 1.21
N LEU A 178 -9.92 15.80 0.23
CA LEU A 178 -9.82 14.36 0.39
C LEU A 178 -8.55 13.87 -0.33
N GLU A 179 -7.81 12.98 0.35
CA GLU A 179 -6.76 12.20 -0.29
C GLU A 179 -7.38 10.89 -0.76
N GLU A 180 -7.47 10.73 -2.06
CA GLU A 180 -8.13 9.59 -2.70
C GLU A 180 -7.19 8.85 -3.63
N ASN A 181 -7.48 7.57 -3.90
CA ASN A 181 -6.80 6.85 -4.96
C ASN A 181 -6.95 7.61 -6.29
N THR A 182 -5.93 7.56 -7.15
CA THR A 182 -6.09 8.09 -8.51
C THR A 182 -7.13 7.26 -9.27
N GLY A 183 -7.96 7.92 -10.06
CA GLY A 183 -9.03 7.29 -10.83
C GLY A 183 -10.26 8.18 -10.96
N GLY A 184 -11.31 7.63 -11.54
CA GLY A 184 -12.58 8.33 -11.75
C GLY A 184 -13.47 8.29 -10.50
N TYR A 185 -14.07 9.44 -10.18
CA TYR A 185 -15.01 9.61 -9.09
C TYR A 185 -16.29 10.30 -9.58
N THR A 186 -17.41 9.88 -9.02
CA THR A 186 -18.68 10.61 -9.15
C THR A 186 -18.95 11.36 -7.84
N VAL A 187 -19.05 12.67 -7.91
CA VAL A 187 -19.45 13.53 -6.78
C VAL A 187 -20.89 13.96 -6.98
N LYS A 188 -21.77 13.60 -6.05
CA LYS A 188 -23.20 13.92 -6.11
C LYS A 188 -23.62 14.73 -4.88
N GLU A 189 -24.22 15.88 -5.12
CA GLU A 189 -24.85 16.69 -4.07
C GLU A 189 -26.22 16.12 -3.70
N LEU A 190 -26.41 15.84 -2.44
CA LEU A 190 -27.68 15.45 -1.81
C LEU A 190 -28.19 16.65 -1.02
N VAL A 191 -29.33 17.18 -1.45
CA VAL A 191 -29.93 18.36 -0.83
C VAL A 191 -31.32 17.99 -0.34
N ASP A 192 -31.51 18.11 0.98
CA ASP A 192 -32.82 18.03 1.60
C ASP A 192 -33.51 19.42 1.63
N ASP A 193 -34.80 19.47 1.86
CA ASP A 193 -35.55 20.71 1.98
C ASP A 193 -35.06 21.51 3.19
N ILE A 194 -34.73 22.78 2.96
CA ILE A 194 -34.39 23.72 4.03
C ILE A 194 -35.65 24.51 4.38
N HIS A 195 -36.14 24.38 5.61
CA HIS A 195 -37.41 24.99 6.05
C HIS A 195 -37.47 26.48 5.72
N GLY A 196 -38.52 26.89 4.99
CA GLY A 196 -38.73 28.27 4.58
C GLY A 196 -37.98 28.71 3.31
N TYR A 197 -37.25 27.79 2.65
CA TYR A 197 -36.50 28.07 1.42
C TYR A 197 -36.79 27.05 0.35
N THR A 198 -36.74 27.49 -0.89
CA THR A 198 -36.88 26.64 -2.07
C THR A 198 -35.57 26.62 -2.83
N LEU A 199 -35.07 25.43 -3.14
CA LEU A 199 -33.89 25.26 -4.00
C LEU A 199 -34.26 25.69 -5.43
N VAL A 200 -33.62 26.73 -5.94
CA VAL A 200 -33.85 27.24 -7.29
C VAL A 200 -33.09 26.43 -8.32
N LYS A 201 -31.78 26.21 -8.09
CA LYS A 201 -30.91 25.41 -8.95
C LYS A 201 -29.62 25.02 -8.23
N THR A 202 -29.00 23.95 -8.71
CA THR A 202 -27.63 23.58 -8.38
C THR A 202 -26.79 23.70 -9.65
N ILE A 203 -25.62 24.32 -9.53
CA ILE A 203 -24.62 24.36 -10.56
C ILE A 203 -23.31 23.75 -10.01
N TYR A 204 -22.55 23.09 -10.88
CA TYR A 204 -21.20 22.65 -10.56
C TYR A 204 -20.19 23.18 -11.57
N MET A 205 -18.93 23.21 -11.20
CA MET A 205 -17.83 23.66 -12.04
C MET A 205 -16.71 22.62 -12.02
N ILE A 206 -16.19 22.31 -13.20
CA ILE A 206 -14.92 21.58 -13.36
C ILE A 206 -13.97 22.51 -14.10
N GLY A 207 -12.85 22.88 -13.45
CA GLY A 207 -11.99 23.92 -13.97
C GLY A 207 -12.77 25.22 -14.18
N ASN A 208 -12.87 25.67 -15.44
CA ASN A 208 -13.59 26.91 -15.82
C ASN A 208 -14.98 26.64 -16.44
N GLU A 209 -15.39 25.37 -16.58
CA GLU A 209 -16.66 25.02 -17.18
C GLU A 209 -17.76 25.01 -16.13
N VAL A 210 -18.89 25.71 -16.45
CA VAL A 210 -20.07 25.80 -15.59
C VAL A 210 -21.18 24.95 -16.16
N ASN A 211 -21.70 24.04 -15.34
CA ASN A 211 -22.76 23.12 -15.71
C ASN A 211 -23.90 23.20 -14.69
N GLU A 212 -25.10 22.78 -15.07
CA GLU A 212 -26.25 22.65 -14.17
C GLU A 212 -26.49 21.18 -13.85
N GLY A 213 -26.66 20.86 -12.57
CA GLY A 213 -26.88 19.50 -12.09
C GLY A 213 -26.41 19.28 -10.68
N LYS A 214 -26.70 18.10 -10.14
CA LYS A 214 -26.33 17.68 -8.78
C LYS A 214 -25.26 16.59 -8.76
N SER A 215 -24.77 16.14 -9.91
CA SER A 215 -23.78 15.08 -10.00
C SER A 215 -22.75 15.41 -11.06
N VAL A 216 -21.53 15.04 -10.82
CA VAL A 216 -20.39 15.29 -11.69
C VAL A 216 -19.37 14.17 -11.57
N ASP A 217 -18.81 13.76 -12.71
CA ASP A 217 -17.68 12.85 -12.78
C ASP A 217 -16.37 13.64 -12.85
N VAL A 218 -15.40 13.24 -12.05
CA VAL A 218 -14.09 13.88 -11.97
C VAL A 218 -13.01 12.80 -11.93
N ASP A 219 -11.85 13.10 -12.48
CA ASP A 219 -10.66 12.27 -12.38
C ASP A 219 -9.73 12.82 -11.30
N VAL A 220 -9.32 11.96 -10.38
CA VAL A 220 -8.28 12.27 -9.39
C VAL A 220 -6.95 11.83 -9.95
N GLU A 221 -6.09 12.79 -10.26
CA GLU A 221 -4.75 12.56 -10.76
C GLU A 221 -3.75 12.45 -9.61
N LYS A 222 -2.62 11.78 -9.88
CA LYS A 222 -1.54 11.66 -8.87
C LYS A 222 -1.03 13.06 -8.49
N GLY A 223 -0.99 13.32 -7.18
CA GLY A 223 -0.38 14.52 -6.62
C GLY A 223 1.12 14.59 -6.91
N THR A 224 1.62 15.78 -7.16
CA THR A 224 3.06 16.08 -7.35
C THR A 224 3.66 16.57 -6.04
#